data_ff9cb7af74d7239f9f25d3bbac035798
#
_entry.id   ff9cb7af74d7239f9f25d3bbac035798
#
_cell.length_a   1.000
_cell.length_b   1.000
_cell.length_c   1.000
_cell.angle_alpha   90.00
_cell.angle_beta   90.00
_cell.angle_gamma   90.00
#
_symmetry.space_group_name_H-M   'P 1'
#
loop_
_entity.id
_entity.type
_entity.pdbx_description
1 polymer ?
#
loop_
_entity_poly.entity_id
_entity_poly.type
_entity_poly.pdbx_seq_one_letter_code
_entity_poly.pdbx_strand_id
1 'polypeptide(L)'
;ISIGVIKYRGAIKVLPMTEIVSENDFFDYDAKYNGKSQEITPARISEEMTAKINALAERVYRLLKMEGFSRSEFIIVGDTPYLLEMNTTPGLSEASLLPQQAKVAGISLADLFESEIERVLN
;
A
#
# COMPACT_ATOMS: atom_id res chain seq x y z
N ILE A 1 7.69 4.61 -1.15
CA ILE A 1 6.37 4.24 -1.72
C ILE A 1 5.80 3.06 -0.96
N SER A 2 4.58 3.19 -0.50
CA SER A 2 3.84 2.11 0.15
C SER A 2 2.63 1.78 -0.69
N ILE A 3 2.41 0.49 -0.96
CA ILE A 3 1.32 0.06 -1.83
C ILE A 3 0.61 -1.17 -1.25
N GLY A 4 -0.70 -1.05 -1.09
CA GLY A 4 -1.54 -2.16 -0.64
C GLY A 4 -1.98 -3.02 -1.80
N VAL A 5 -2.00 -4.33 -1.57
CA VAL A 5 -2.59 -5.30 -2.49
C VAL A 5 -3.51 -6.19 -1.67
N ILE A 6 -4.72 -6.36 -2.14
CA ILE A 6 -5.75 -7.09 -1.41
C ILE A 6 -6.46 -8.05 -2.35
N LYS A 7 -7.16 -9.02 -1.76
CA LYS A 7 -8.18 -9.77 -2.48
C LYS A 7 -9.52 -9.13 -2.16
N TYR A 8 -10.17 -8.56 -3.16
CA TYR A 8 -11.42 -7.85 -2.99
C TYR A 8 -12.48 -8.46 -3.88
N ARG A 9 -13.53 -9.02 -3.26
CA ARG A 9 -14.64 -9.67 -3.95
C ARG A 9 -14.17 -10.71 -4.96
N GLY A 10 -13.20 -11.54 -4.53
CA GLY A 10 -12.68 -12.63 -5.32
C GLY A 10 -11.59 -12.31 -6.32
N ALA A 11 -11.16 -11.06 -6.40
CA ALA A 11 -10.14 -10.64 -7.34
C ALA A 11 -8.99 -9.92 -6.63
N ILE A 12 -7.79 -10.07 -7.15
CA ILE A 12 -6.62 -9.34 -6.66
C ILE A 12 -6.77 -7.89 -7.11
N LYS A 13 -6.68 -6.96 -6.15
CA LYS A 13 -6.78 -5.54 -6.42
C LYS A 13 -5.57 -4.82 -5.87
N VAL A 14 -4.86 -4.12 -6.75
CA VAL A 14 -3.75 -3.26 -6.37
C VAL A 14 -4.33 -1.89 -6.06
N LEU A 15 -4.09 -1.39 -4.85
CA LEU A 15 -4.61 -0.10 -4.41
C LEU A 15 -3.74 1.05 -4.89
N PRO A 16 -4.28 2.29 -4.95
CA PRO A 16 -3.45 3.46 -5.20
C PRO A 16 -2.35 3.55 -4.15
N MET A 17 -1.13 3.80 -4.60
CA MET A 17 0.02 3.81 -3.71
C MET A 17 0.19 5.14 -3.01
N THR A 18 0.87 5.12 -1.86
CA THR A 18 1.15 6.30 -1.05
C THR A 18 2.62 6.65 -1.12
N GLU A 19 2.87 7.92 -1.36
CA GLU A 19 4.21 8.52 -1.26
C GLU A 19 4.38 9.05 0.15
N ILE A 20 5.47 8.67 0.81
CA ILE A 20 5.80 9.17 2.14
C ILE A 20 6.92 10.19 1.98
N VAL A 21 6.62 11.43 2.33
CA VAL A 21 7.56 12.55 2.25
C VAL A 21 7.89 13.01 3.65
N SER A 22 9.16 13.06 3.99
CA SER A 22 9.61 13.60 5.27
C SER A 22 10.17 15.00 5.04
N GLU A 23 9.77 15.95 5.87
CA GLU A 23 10.30 17.31 5.82
C GLU A 23 11.75 17.35 6.28
N ASN A 24 12.13 16.41 7.12
CA ASN A 24 13.49 16.27 7.61
C ASN A 24 14.11 15.02 6.98
N ASP A 25 15.40 14.84 7.22
CA ASP A 25 16.08 13.62 6.84
C ASP A 25 15.30 12.43 7.43
N PHE A 26 15.15 11.34 6.64
CA PHE A 26 14.37 10.19 7.09
C PHE A 26 14.95 9.51 8.33
N PHE A 27 16.18 9.84 8.73
CA PHE A 27 16.77 9.40 9.98
C PHE A 27 16.34 10.26 11.16
N ASP A 28 15.66 11.39 10.92
CA ASP A 28 15.23 12.27 11.98
C ASP A 28 14.14 11.59 12.80
N TYR A 29 14.41 11.42 14.07
CA TYR A 29 13.47 10.80 15.00
C TYR A 29 12.14 11.55 15.07
N ASP A 30 12.18 12.87 15.08
CA ASP A 30 10.98 13.70 15.17
C ASP A 30 10.08 13.53 13.94
N ALA A 31 10.67 13.46 12.75
CA ALA A 31 9.90 13.24 11.53
C ALA A 31 9.19 11.89 11.55
N LYS A 32 9.85 10.87 12.10
CA LYS A 32 9.31 9.52 12.13
C LYS A 32 8.22 9.34 13.18
N TYR A 33 8.36 9.92 14.35
CA TYR A 33 7.48 9.64 15.48
C TYR A 33 6.52 10.77 15.84
N ASN A 34 6.75 11.98 15.38
CA ASN A 34 5.91 13.13 15.69
C ASN A 34 5.02 13.57 14.53
N GLY A 35 4.86 12.73 13.52
CA GLY A 35 3.93 12.99 12.44
C GLY A 35 4.33 14.11 11.48
N LYS A 36 5.61 14.42 11.39
CA LYS A 36 6.11 15.45 10.47
C LYS A 36 6.25 14.93 9.03
N SER A 37 6.01 13.64 8.81
CA SER A 37 5.98 13.06 7.47
C SER A 37 4.64 13.34 6.81
N GLN A 38 4.67 13.61 5.52
CA GLN A 38 3.46 13.75 4.71
C GLN A 38 3.18 12.45 3.98
N GLU A 39 1.92 12.07 3.96
CA GLU A 39 1.45 10.90 3.23
C GLU A 39 0.55 11.36 2.09
N ILE A 40 0.96 11.12 0.86
CA ILE A 40 0.25 11.59 -0.33
C ILE A 40 -0.26 10.38 -1.13
N THR A 41 -1.57 10.26 -1.25
CA THR A 41 -2.22 9.17 -1.99
C THR A 41 -3.22 9.77 -2.99
N PRO A 42 -3.12 9.49 -4.29
CA PRO A 42 -2.08 8.67 -4.92
C PRO A 42 -0.72 9.37 -4.95
N ALA A 43 0.34 8.58 -5.03
CA ALA A 43 1.71 9.09 -5.06
C ALA A 43 1.97 9.95 -6.30
N ARG A 44 2.79 10.99 -6.14
CA ARG A 44 3.15 11.90 -7.23
C ARG A 44 4.35 11.36 -8.00
N ILE A 45 4.13 10.32 -8.76
CA ILE A 45 5.14 9.70 -9.63
C ILE A 45 4.59 9.59 -11.04
N SER A 46 5.47 9.32 -12.00
CA SER A 46 5.05 9.20 -13.41
C SER A 46 4.10 8.02 -13.59
N GLU A 47 3.30 8.08 -14.66
CA GLU A 47 2.42 6.97 -15.02
C GLU A 47 3.22 5.71 -15.30
N GLU A 48 4.38 5.85 -15.92
CA GLU A 48 5.27 4.73 -16.22
C GLU A 48 5.76 4.06 -14.93
N MET A 49 6.21 4.84 -13.95
CA MET A 49 6.65 4.31 -12.67
C MET A 49 5.50 3.69 -11.89
N THR A 50 4.33 4.32 -11.93
CA THR A 50 3.11 3.77 -11.32
C THR A 50 2.81 2.39 -11.88
N ALA A 51 2.86 2.24 -13.21
CA ALA A 51 2.59 0.96 -13.84
C ALA A 51 3.63 -0.10 -13.45
N LYS A 52 4.91 0.27 -13.37
CA LYS A 52 5.97 -0.64 -12.93
C LYS A 52 5.73 -1.15 -11.51
N ILE A 53 5.44 -0.26 -10.58
CA ILE A 53 5.24 -0.63 -9.17
C ILE A 53 3.97 -1.44 -9.00
N ASN A 54 2.89 -1.07 -9.69
CA ASN A 54 1.66 -1.85 -9.66
C ASN A 54 1.89 -3.28 -10.13
N ALA A 55 2.60 -3.46 -11.24
CA ALA A 55 2.90 -4.78 -11.78
C ALA A 55 3.77 -5.60 -10.82
N LEU A 56 4.80 -4.98 -10.24
CA LEU A 56 5.67 -5.64 -9.28
C LEU A 56 4.92 -6.05 -8.02
N ALA A 57 4.11 -5.16 -7.48
CA ALA A 57 3.35 -5.44 -6.25
C ALA A 57 2.38 -6.60 -6.46
N GLU A 58 1.67 -6.61 -7.58
CA GLU A 58 0.76 -7.71 -7.90
C GLU A 58 1.52 -9.01 -8.10
N ARG A 59 2.65 -8.96 -8.81
CA ARG A 59 3.47 -10.14 -9.05
C ARG A 59 3.99 -10.75 -7.76
N VAL A 60 4.49 -9.93 -6.84
CA VAL A 60 4.96 -10.41 -5.54
C VAL A 60 3.82 -11.04 -4.75
N TYR A 61 2.64 -10.41 -4.76
CA TYR A 61 1.45 -10.95 -4.10
C TYR A 61 1.11 -12.34 -4.63
N ARG A 62 1.11 -12.52 -5.95
CA ARG A 62 0.80 -13.80 -6.58
C ARG A 62 1.89 -14.85 -6.33
N LEU A 63 3.17 -14.47 -6.47
CA LEU A 63 4.29 -15.40 -6.28
C LEU A 63 4.34 -15.95 -4.86
N LEU A 64 4.03 -15.12 -3.87
CA LEU A 64 4.00 -15.54 -2.47
C LEU A 64 2.68 -16.20 -2.08
N LYS A 65 1.76 -16.35 -3.03
CA LYS A 65 0.44 -16.97 -2.81
C LYS A 65 -0.30 -16.30 -1.66
N MET A 66 -0.27 -14.97 -1.65
CA MET A 66 -0.89 -14.18 -0.59
C MET A 66 -2.40 -14.28 -0.64
N GLU A 67 -2.99 -14.18 0.54
CA GLU A 67 -4.43 -14.06 0.73
C GLU A 67 -4.67 -12.89 1.69
N GLY A 68 -5.79 -12.19 1.51
CA GLY A 68 -6.14 -11.09 2.39
C GLY A 68 -5.33 -9.83 2.11
N PHE A 69 -5.00 -9.09 3.17
CA PHE A 69 -4.36 -7.78 3.05
C PHE A 69 -2.85 -7.89 3.06
N SER A 70 -2.21 -7.08 2.22
CA SER A 70 -0.76 -6.92 2.26
C SER A 70 -0.40 -5.48 1.92
N ARG A 71 0.78 -5.05 2.36
CA ARG A 71 1.32 -3.75 2.02
C ARG A 71 2.81 -3.91 1.74
N SER A 72 3.23 -3.57 0.53
CA SER A 72 4.62 -3.64 0.11
C SER A 72 5.25 -2.26 0.17
N GLU A 73 6.51 -2.19 0.59
CA GLU A 73 7.29 -0.96 0.65
C GLU A 73 8.35 -0.99 -0.44
N PHE A 74 8.39 0.08 -1.24
CA PHE A 74 9.37 0.23 -2.32
C PHE A 74 10.17 1.49 -2.12
N ILE A 75 11.45 1.45 -2.51
CA ILE A 75 12.28 2.63 -2.67
C ILE A 75 12.60 2.78 -4.15
N ILE A 76 12.52 4.00 -4.66
CA ILE A 76 12.84 4.29 -6.05
C ILE A 76 14.22 4.92 -6.11
N VAL A 77 15.13 4.29 -6.86
CA VAL A 77 16.46 4.82 -7.09
C VAL A 77 16.61 5.03 -8.59
N GLY A 78 16.65 6.30 -9.01
CA GLY A 78 16.60 6.65 -10.42
C GLY A 78 15.27 6.21 -11.01
N ASP A 79 15.30 5.33 -11.98
CA ASP A 79 14.11 4.79 -12.65
C ASP A 79 13.78 3.36 -12.20
N THR A 80 14.40 2.89 -11.13
CA THR A 80 14.25 1.49 -10.69
C THR A 80 13.61 1.42 -9.31
N PRO A 81 12.45 0.76 -9.18
CA PRO A 81 11.87 0.48 -7.88
C PRO A 81 12.47 -0.78 -7.28
N TYR A 82 12.80 -0.71 -6.00
CA TYR A 82 13.33 -1.85 -5.24
C TYR A 82 12.37 -2.18 -4.11
N LEU A 83 12.01 -3.45 -3.98
CA LEU A 83 11.18 -3.92 -2.88
C LEU A 83 12.03 -3.99 -1.61
N LEU A 84 11.61 -3.28 -0.56
CA LEU A 84 12.27 -3.29 0.74
C LEU A 84 11.69 -4.35 1.66
N GLU A 85 10.35 -4.38 1.76
CA GLU A 85 9.66 -5.33 2.63
C GLU A 85 8.21 -5.48 2.22
N MET A 86 7.59 -6.55 2.71
CA MET A 86 6.16 -6.76 2.58
C MET A 86 5.58 -6.97 3.99
N ASN A 87 4.57 -6.20 4.31
CA ASN A 87 3.85 -6.32 5.57
C ASN A 87 2.57 -7.12 5.33
N THR A 88 2.46 -8.27 5.98
CA THR A 88 1.28 -9.14 5.84
C THR A 88 0.23 -8.88 6.91
N THR A 89 0.52 -8.01 7.87
CA THR A 89 -0.41 -7.58 8.90
C THR A 89 -0.47 -6.06 8.96
N PRO A 90 -0.88 -5.40 7.84
CA PRO A 90 -0.90 -3.94 7.82
C PRO A 90 -1.93 -3.38 8.79
N GLY A 91 -1.69 -2.15 9.27
CA GLY A 91 -2.63 -1.45 10.12
C GLY A 91 -3.96 -1.22 9.42
N LEU A 92 -5.06 -1.29 10.17
CA LEU A 92 -6.42 -1.18 9.63
C LEU A 92 -7.25 -0.10 10.32
N SER A 93 -6.63 0.79 11.10
CA SER A 93 -7.32 1.97 11.62
C SER A 93 -7.56 2.97 10.48
N GLU A 94 -8.50 3.89 10.67
CA GLU A 94 -8.84 4.87 9.62
C GLU A 94 -7.63 5.68 9.16
N ALA A 95 -6.68 5.94 10.05
CA ALA A 95 -5.48 6.70 9.74
C ALA A 95 -4.36 5.86 9.12
N SER A 96 -4.51 4.54 9.05
CA SER A 96 -3.50 3.65 8.48
C SER A 96 -3.48 3.74 6.96
N LEU A 97 -2.33 3.41 6.36
CA LEU A 97 -2.12 3.59 4.93
C LEU A 97 -3.07 2.75 4.07
N LEU A 98 -3.25 1.48 4.40
CA LEU A 98 -4.08 0.61 3.56
C LEU A 98 -5.53 1.06 3.50
N PRO A 99 -6.20 1.38 4.61
CA PRO A 99 -7.55 1.93 4.55
C PRO A 99 -7.63 3.27 3.80
N GLN A 100 -6.63 4.13 3.91
CA GLN A 100 -6.59 5.38 3.16
C GLN A 100 -6.49 5.13 1.66
N GLN A 101 -5.64 4.19 1.25
CA GLN A 101 -5.50 3.79 -0.14
C GLN A 101 -6.80 3.20 -0.69
N ALA A 102 -7.45 2.36 0.10
CA ALA A 102 -8.74 1.78 -0.28
C ALA A 102 -9.80 2.86 -0.46
N LYS A 103 -9.82 3.86 0.41
CA LYS A 103 -10.77 4.98 0.32
C LYS A 103 -10.57 5.75 -0.99
N VAL A 104 -9.33 6.00 -1.39
CA VAL A 104 -9.03 6.66 -2.67
C VAL A 104 -9.53 5.80 -3.84
N ALA A 105 -9.49 4.48 -3.71
CA ALA A 105 -10.03 3.55 -4.71
C ALA A 105 -11.55 3.41 -4.66
N GLY A 106 -12.22 4.10 -3.74
CA GLY A 106 -13.68 4.02 -3.60
C GLY A 106 -14.16 2.87 -2.72
N ILE A 107 -13.27 2.29 -1.91
CA ILE A 107 -13.61 1.17 -1.03
C ILE A 107 -13.60 1.66 0.41
N SER A 108 -14.74 1.55 1.10
CA SER A 108 -14.84 1.92 2.50
C SER A 108 -14.19 0.86 3.39
N LEU A 109 -13.88 1.23 4.63
CA LEU A 109 -13.34 0.27 5.59
C LEU A 109 -14.34 -0.86 5.86
N ALA A 110 -15.63 -0.54 5.91
CA ALA A 110 -16.69 -1.55 6.06
C ALA A 110 -16.68 -2.55 4.91
N ASP A 111 -16.52 -2.06 3.66
CA ASP A 111 -16.47 -2.92 2.48
C ASP A 111 -15.23 -3.80 2.50
N LEU A 112 -14.09 -3.29 2.96
CA LEU A 112 -12.88 -4.10 3.12
C LEU A 112 -13.10 -5.26 4.06
N PHE A 113 -13.68 -5.00 5.23
CA PHE A 113 -13.93 -6.04 6.23
C PHE A 113 -14.97 -7.04 5.73
N GLU A 114 -16.03 -6.56 5.09
CA GLU A 114 -17.07 -7.45 4.53
C GLU A 114 -16.47 -8.40 3.50
N SER A 115 -15.68 -7.88 2.58
CA SER A 115 -15.01 -8.70 1.56
C SER A 115 -14.09 -9.74 2.19
N GLU A 116 -13.34 -9.37 3.22
CA GLU A 116 -12.42 -10.29 3.90
C GLU A 116 -13.17 -11.37 4.65
N ILE A 117 -14.28 -11.02 5.31
CA ILE A 117 -15.11 -12.00 6.01
C ILE A 117 -15.70 -12.99 5.01
N GLU A 118 -16.20 -12.52 3.88
CA GLU A 118 -16.74 -13.39 2.83
C GLU A 118 -15.67 -14.36 2.32
N ARG A 119 -14.44 -13.88 2.12
CA ARG A 119 -13.34 -14.72 1.65
C ARG A 119 -13.05 -15.85 2.63
N VAL A 120 -13.03 -15.54 3.91
CA VAL A 120 -12.70 -16.53 4.96
C VAL A 120 -13.84 -17.55 5.13
N LEU A 121 -15.09 -17.11 4.98
CA LEU A 121 -16.26 -17.99 5.15
C LEU A 121 -16.53 -18.89 3.95
N ASN A 122 -16.03 -18.54 2.81
CA ASN A 122 -16.16 -19.31 1.57
C ASN A 122 -14.85 -20.05 1.29
#